data_7ea36808c3717d17a813d111f8aeed2e
#
_entry.id   7ea36808c3717d17a813d111f8aeed2e
#
_cell.length_a   1.000
_cell.length_b   1.000
_cell.length_c   1.000
_cell.angle_alpha   90.00
_cell.angle_beta   90.00
_cell.angle_gamma   90.00
#
_symmetry.space_group_name_H-M   'P 1'
#
loop_
_entity.id
_entity.type
_entity.pdbx_description
1 polymer ?
#
loop_
_entity_poly.entity_id
_entity_poly.type
_entity_poly.pdbx_seq_one_letter_code
_entity_poly.pdbx_strand_id
1 'polypeptide(L)'
;TSWWVVKAQVHAGGRGKGGGVKLAKSLDEVKSISNDILGMYLVTPQTSEKGKLVHQVLICEDVYYPGESETSEFYMSVLLNRSTGRNMIMYSTEGGMDIEAVAEETPHLIFHEEIDPKVGLTAFQCRKVAFNLGLSGTAFKEMTKFVFALYTAYDKTDSALFEINPVLKTSDDKIMAVDAKVSLDANALFRHKDFIELRDTREEDPTEVEAGEYGLNFVKLDGNVGCMV
;
A
#
# COMPACT_ATOMS: atom_id res chain seq x y z
N THR A 1 -3.32 -8.12 -22.95
CA THR A 1 -4.72 -7.66 -22.99
C THR A 1 -4.75 -6.15 -22.86
N SER A 2 -5.57 -5.50 -23.71
CA SER A 2 -5.73 -4.04 -23.67
C SER A 2 -6.85 -3.65 -22.68
N TRP A 3 -6.83 -4.21 -21.46
CA TRP A 3 -7.81 -3.88 -20.43
C TRP A 3 -7.20 -2.93 -19.40
N TRP A 4 -8.05 -2.17 -18.75
CA TRP A 4 -7.65 -1.17 -17.77
C TRP A 4 -8.42 -1.36 -16.47
N VAL A 5 -7.81 -0.92 -15.40
CA VAL A 5 -8.44 -0.85 -14.09
C VAL A 5 -8.55 0.61 -13.68
N VAL A 6 -9.76 1.06 -13.37
CA VAL A 6 -10.03 2.40 -12.84
C VAL A 6 -10.16 2.29 -11.33
N LYS A 7 -9.31 3.02 -10.59
CA LYS A 7 -9.20 2.94 -9.13
C LYS A 7 -9.46 4.32 -8.51
N ALA A 8 -10.44 4.40 -7.62
CA ALA A 8 -10.63 5.58 -6.77
C ALA A 8 -9.35 5.88 -5.96
N GLN A 9 -8.97 7.13 -5.87
CA GLN A 9 -7.86 7.59 -5.04
C GLN A 9 -8.41 8.28 -3.80
N VAL A 10 -8.38 7.57 -2.67
CA VAL A 10 -8.75 8.04 -1.33
C VAL A 10 -7.78 7.45 -0.31
N HIS A 11 -7.55 8.13 0.80
CA HIS A 11 -6.72 7.64 1.90
C HIS A 11 -7.46 6.58 2.74
N ALA A 12 -7.82 5.47 2.10
CA ALA A 12 -8.43 4.31 2.74
C ALA A 12 -8.16 3.05 1.94
N GLY A 13 -7.97 1.93 2.64
CA GLY A 13 -7.90 0.59 2.06
C GLY A 13 -9.30 0.02 1.78
N GLY A 14 -9.35 -1.18 1.17
CA GLY A 14 -10.61 -1.89 0.90
C GLY A 14 -11.47 -1.25 -0.20
N ARG A 15 -10.90 -0.41 -1.06
CA ARG A 15 -11.59 0.34 -2.12
C ARG A 15 -12.36 -0.56 -3.10
N GLY A 16 -11.85 -1.75 -3.38
CA GLY A 16 -12.52 -2.73 -4.23
C GLY A 16 -13.86 -3.19 -3.64
N LYS A 17 -13.92 -3.45 -2.33
CA LYS A 17 -15.15 -3.85 -1.62
C LYS A 17 -16.20 -2.73 -1.63
N GLY A 18 -15.77 -1.46 -1.63
CA GLY A 18 -16.65 -0.31 -1.72
C GLY A 18 -17.06 0.08 -3.16
N GLY A 19 -16.65 -0.69 -4.18
CA GLY A 19 -16.97 -0.38 -5.60
C GLY A 19 -16.07 0.68 -6.24
N GLY A 20 -15.00 1.10 -5.56
CA GLY A 20 -14.03 2.09 -6.03
C GLY A 20 -12.95 1.53 -6.97
N VAL A 21 -13.01 0.25 -7.34
CA VAL A 21 -12.09 -0.38 -8.31
C VAL A 21 -12.90 -1.16 -9.32
N LYS A 22 -12.79 -0.81 -10.59
CA LYS A 22 -13.53 -1.44 -11.68
C LYS A 22 -12.66 -1.71 -12.90
N LEU A 23 -12.92 -2.84 -13.55
CA LEU A 23 -12.28 -3.25 -14.81
C LEU A 23 -12.98 -2.59 -15.98
N ALA A 24 -12.22 -2.08 -16.95
CA ALA A 24 -12.68 -1.51 -18.20
C ALA A 24 -12.03 -2.25 -19.38
N LYS A 25 -12.81 -2.62 -20.38
CA LYS A 25 -12.37 -3.38 -21.57
C LYS A 25 -12.21 -2.51 -22.80
N SER A 26 -12.57 -1.25 -22.72
CA SER A 26 -12.44 -0.24 -23.78
C SER A 26 -12.19 1.15 -23.20
N LEU A 27 -11.69 2.08 -24.01
CA LEU A 27 -11.50 3.48 -23.60
C LEU A 27 -12.84 4.18 -23.27
N ASP A 28 -13.92 3.80 -23.94
CA ASP A 28 -15.26 4.33 -23.62
C ASP A 28 -15.73 3.86 -22.25
N GLU A 29 -15.47 2.59 -21.90
CA GLU A 29 -15.74 2.07 -20.55
C GLU A 29 -14.86 2.76 -19.50
N VAL A 30 -13.57 3.00 -19.78
CA VAL A 30 -12.70 3.77 -18.88
C VAL A 30 -13.32 5.13 -18.56
N LYS A 31 -13.77 5.85 -19.59
CA LYS A 31 -14.41 7.16 -19.43
C LYS A 31 -15.69 7.10 -18.62
N SER A 32 -16.57 6.14 -18.95
CA SER A 32 -17.86 5.96 -18.23
C SER A 32 -17.62 5.63 -16.77
N ILE A 33 -16.77 4.62 -16.49
CA ILE A 33 -16.45 4.18 -15.13
C ILE A 33 -15.75 5.29 -14.32
N SER A 34 -14.86 6.07 -14.96
CA SER A 34 -14.22 7.19 -14.29
C SER A 34 -15.25 8.26 -13.87
N ASN A 35 -16.23 8.56 -14.72
CA ASN A 35 -17.31 9.50 -14.40
C ASN A 35 -18.20 8.97 -13.27
N ASP A 36 -18.46 7.66 -13.22
CA ASP A 36 -19.26 7.03 -12.16
C ASP A 36 -18.56 7.06 -10.80
N ILE A 37 -17.24 6.91 -10.81
CA ILE A 37 -16.43 6.86 -9.58
C ILE A 37 -16.10 8.28 -9.07
N LEU A 38 -15.84 9.23 -9.97
CA LEU A 38 -15.58 10.61 -9.59
C LEU A 38 -16.83 11.24 -8.96
N GLY A 39 -16.68 11.82 -7.78
CA GLY A 39 -17.77 12.44 -7.04
C GLY A 39 -18.61 11.48 -6.20
N MET A 40 -18.37 10.15 -6.25
CA MET A 40 -19.03 9.21 -5.36
C MET A 40 -18.49 9.33 -3.93
N TYR A 41 -19.32 8.99 -2.94
CA TYR A 41 -18.88 8.76 -1.56
C TYR A 41 -18.54 7.28 -1.39
N LEU A 42 -17.25 7.00 -1.27
CA LEU A 42 -16.75 5.63 -1.16
C LEU A 42 -16.74 5.18 0.30
N VAL A 43 -17.54 4.16 0.61
CA VAL A 43 -17.58 3.51 1.92
C VAL A 43 -16.74 2.24 1.88
N THR A 44 -15.77 2.14 2.78
CA THR A 44 -14.89 0.97 2.94
C THR A 44 -14.82 0.59 4.42
N PRO A 45 -14.26 -0.58 4.78
CA PRO A 45 -14.03 -0.93 6.18
C PRO A 45 -13.16 0.08 6.96
N GLN A 46 -12.36 0.88 6.26
CA GLN A 46 -11.46 1.88 6.84
C GLN A 46 -12.02 3.32 6.79
N THR A 47 -13.24 3.52 6.32
CA THR A 47 -13.90 4.84 6.32
C THR A 47 -15.04 4.87 7.32
N SER A 48 -15.51 6.08 7.66
CA SER A 48 -16.79 6.24 8.37
C SER A 48 -17.97 5.77 7.50
N GLU A 49 -19.15 5.62 8.10
CA GLU A 49 -20.39 5.30 7.39
C GLU A 49 -20.78 6.34 6.30
N LYS A 50 -20.29 7.57 6.45
CA LYS A 50 -20.49 8.63 5.45
C LYS A 50 -19.63 8.42 4.20
N GLY A 51 -18.58 7.61 4.30
CA GLY A 51 -17.60 7.42 3.23
C GLY A 51 -16.67 8.62 3.04
N LYS A 52 -15.79 8.51 2.04
CA LYS A 52 -14.92 9.58 1.56
C LYS A 52 -15.28 9.96 0.13
N LEU A 53 -15.32 11.25 -0.15
CA LEU A 53 -15.60 11.78 -1.49
C LEU A 53 -14.42 11.50 -2.42
N VAL A 54 -14.67 10.86 -3.55
CA VAL A 54 -13.63 10.54 -4.54
C VAL A 54 -13.40 11.75 -5.45
N HIS A 55 -12.24 12.38 -5.31
CA HIS A 55 -11.84 13.54 -6.11
C HIS A 55 -11.02 13.19 -7.36
N GLN A 56 -10.39 12.01 -7.38
CA GLN A 56 -9.52 11.59 -8.47
C GLN A 56 -9.51 10.06 -8.62
N VAL A 57 -9.20 9.60 -9.82
CA VAL A 57 -9.05 8.19 -10.16
C VAL A 57 -7.67 7.94 -10.76
N LEU A 58 -7.13 6.77 -10.50
CA LEU A 58 -5.95 6.23 -11.18
C LEU A 58 -6.42 5.23 -12.22
N ILE A 59 -5.93 5.37 -13.44
CA ILE A 59 -6.17 4.42 -14.53
C ILE A 59 -4.89 3.63 -14.73
N CYS A 60 -4.97 2.32 -14.53
CA CYS A 60 -3.85 1.39 -14.66
C CYS A 60 -4.12 0.39 -15.78
N GLU A 61 -3.06 -0.19 -16.32
CA GLU A 61 -3.18 -1.41 -17.12
C GLU A 61 -3.59 -2.60 -16.23
N ASP A 62 -4.44 -3.48 -16.76
CA ASP A 62 -4.77 -4.72 -16.08
C ASP A 62 -3.60 -5.70 -16.15
N VAL A 63 -3.21 -6.21 -15.00
CA VAL A 63 -2.06 -7.12 -14.84
C VAL A 63 -2.48 -8.58 -14.60
N TYR A 64 -3.80 -8.87 -14.60
CA TYR A 64 -4.34 -10.21 -14.46
C TYR A 64 -4.66 -10.80 -15.85
N TYR A 65 -3.63 -10.95 -16.67
CA TYR A 65 -3.76 -11.53 -18.01
C TYR A 65 -3.47 -13.04 -18.00
N PRO A 66 -4.11 -13.82 -18.91
CA PRO A 66 -3.83 -15.24 -19.03
C PRO A 66 -2.39 -15.49 -19.51
N GLY A 67 -1.77 -16.56 -19.03
CA GLY A 67 -0.42 -16.96 -19.39
C GLY A 67 -0.15 -18.42 -19.02
N GLU A 68 1.13 -18.80 -18.95
CA GLU A 68 1.56 -20.18 -18.77
C GLU A 68 1.53 -20.64 -17.31
N SER A 69 1.70 -19.73 -16.34
CA SER A 69 1.69 -20.05 -14.93
C SER A 69 0.49 -19.46 -14.20
N GLU A 70 0.12 -20.04 -13.07
CA GLU A 70 -0.92 -19.51 -12.19
C GLU A 70 -0.47 -18.18 -11.57
N THR A 71 -1.41 -17.25 -11.45
CA THR A 71 -1.22 -16.02 -10.70
C THR A 71 -1.31 -16.28 -9.20
N SER A 72 -0.55 -15.53 -8.42
CA SER A 72 -0.61 -15.59 -6.95
C SER A 72 -0.51 -14.19 -6.38
N GLU A 73 -1.27 -13.92 -5.34
CA GLU A 73 -1.27 -12.65 -4.62
C GLU A 73 -0.58 -12.81 -3.27
N PHE A 74 0.25 -11.85 -2.93
CA PHE A 74 0.98 -11.80 -1.66
C PHE A 74 0.74 -10.46 -0.99
N TYR A 75 0.90 -10.44 0.32
CA TYR A 75 1.03 -9.22 1.11
C TYR A 75 2.51 -8.93 1.36
N MET A 76 2.90 -7.67 1.30
CA MET A 76 4.24 -7.25 1.71
C MET A 76 4.25 -5.81 2.21
N SER A 77 4.90 -5.58 3.35
CA SER A 77 5.10 -4.24 3.88
C SER A 77 6.49 -4.08 4.49
N VAL A 78 6.96 -2.84 4.53
CA VAL A 78 8.13 -2.42 5.29
C VAL A 78 7.70 -1.39 6.31
N LEU A 79 8.07 -1.60 7.57
CA LEU A 79 7.71 -0.73 8.68
C LEU A 79 8.75 -0.82 9.81
N LEU A 80 8.66 0.10 10.76
CA LEU A 80 9.49 0.07 11.97
C LEU A 80 8.89 -0.88 13.02
N ASN A 81 9.66 -1.88 13.45
CA ASN A 81 9.35 -2.62 14.67
C ASN A 81 9.75 -1.76 15.88
N ARG A 82 8.78 -1.16 16.54
CA ARG A 82 9.01 -0.26 17.68
C ARG A 82 9.59 -0.97 18.90
N SER A 83 9.38 -2.27 19.04
CA SER A 83 9.90 -3.06 20.18
C SER A 83 11.41 -3.26 20.08
N THR A 84 11.93 -3.42 18.86
CA THR A 84 13.36 -3.69 18.61
C THR A 84 14.10 -2.45 18.07
N GLY A 85 13.37 -1.42 17.64
CA GLY A 85 13.92 -0.24 16.99
C GLY A 85 14.54 -0.55 15.61
N ARG A 86 14.10 -1.63 14.95
CA ARG A 86 14.61 -2.06 13.65
C ARG A 86 13.53 -2.01 12.59
N ASN A 87 13.92 -1.67 11.38
CA ASN A 87 13.05 -1.85 10.24
C ASN A 87 12.79 -3.34 10.01
N MET A 88 11.59 -3.64 9.52
CA MET A 88 11.13 -5.01 9.36
C MET A 88 10.35 -5.12 8.06
N ILE A 89 10.59 -6.20 7.30
CA ILE A 89 9.73 -6.62 6.22
C ILE A 89 8.73 -7.63 6.79
N MET A 90 7.45 -7.34 6.65
CA MET A 90 6.35 -8.25 6.97
C MET A 90 5.73 -8.72 5.66
N TYR A 91 5.47 -10.03 5.53
CA TYR A 91 4.95 -10.60 4.31
C TYR A 91 4.10 -11.84 4.58
N SER A 92 3.16 -12.11 3.67
CA SER A 92 2.25 -13.26 3.77
C SER A 92 1.89 -13.81 2.38
N THR A 93 1.52 -15.08 2.34
CA THR A 93 0.91 -15.72 1.17
C THR A 93 -0.54 -15.28 0.95
N GLU A 94 -1.15 -14.60 1.93
CA GLU A 94 -2.53 -14.11 1.90
C GLU A 94 -2.54 -12.66 1.39
N GLY A 95 -2.45 -12.48 0.06
CA GLY A 95 -2.53 -11.18 -0.59
C GLY A 95 -3.98 -10.76 -0.89
N GLY A 96 -4.19 -9.46 -1.10
CA GLY A 96 -5.51 -8.90 -1.41
C GLY A 96 -6.49 -8.90 -0.24
N MET A 97 -6.08 -9.42 0.92
CA MET A 97 -6.86 -9.49 2.14
C MET A 97 -6.44 -8.43 3.15
N ASP A 98 -7.29 -8.22 4.15
CA ASP A 98 -6.96 -7.39 5.31
C ASP A 98 -5.95 -8.15 6.20
N ILE A 99 -4.78 -7.57 6.39
CA ILE A 99 -3.69 -8.23 7.13
C ILE A 99 -4.01 -8.42 8.62
N GLU A 100 -4.85 -7.57 9.19
CA GLU A 100 -5.34 -7.70 10.55
C GLU A 100 -6.20 -8.96 10.70
N ALA A 101 -7.07 -9.24 9.73
CA ALA A 101 -7.85 -10.48 9.70
C ALA A 101 -6.95 -11.71 9.55
N VAL A 102 -5.91 -11.65 8.70
CA VAL A 102 -4.92 -12.72 8.55
C VAL A 102 -4.18 -12.95 9.87
N ALA A 103 -3.86 -11.87 10.61
CA ALA A 103 -3.18 -11.97 11.90
C ALA A 103 -4.05 -12.63 12.99
N GLU A 104 -5.37 -12.48 12.93
CA GLU A 104 -6.31 -13.11 13.84
C GLU A 104 -6.59 -14.57 13.47
N GLU A 105 -6.85 -14.85 12.19
CA GLU A 105 -7.30 -16.18 11.73
C GLU A 105 -6.14 -17.14 11.44
N THR A 106 -5.07 -16.65 10.81
CA THR A 106 -3.95 -17.45 10.31
C THR A 106 -2.58 -16.82 10.60
N PRO A 107 -2.25 -16.49 11.86
CA PRO A 107 -1.01 -15.76 12.19
C PRO A 107 0.28 -16.48 11.75
N HIS A 108 0.24 -17.79 11.58
CA HIS A 108 1.36 -18.59 11.12
C HIS A 108 1.73 -18.37 9.64
N LEU A 109 0.86 -17.71 8.87
CA LEU A 109 1.11 -17.31 7.47
C LEU A 109 1.75 -15.93 7.36
N ILE A 110 1.96 -15.24 8.48
CA ILE A 110 2.66 -13.96 8.51
C ILE A 110 4.12 -14.18 8.91
N PHE A 111 5.00 -13.78 8.03
CA PHE A 111 6.45 -13.88 8.19
C PHE A 111 7.06 -12.51 8.43
N HIS A 112 8.19 -12.49 9.14
CA HIS A 112 8.92 -11.27 9.46
C HIS A 112 10.42 -11.43 9.19
N GLU A 113 11.03 -10.39 8.61
CA GLU A 113 12.48 -10.25 8.47
C GLU A 113 12.92 -8.93 9.07
N GLU A 114 13.55 -8.95 10.24
CA GLU A 114 14.16 -7.76 10.82
C GLU A 114 15.46 -7.41 10.12
N ILE A 115 15.69 -6.12 9.93
CA ILE A 115 16.86 -5.60 9.22
C ILE A 115 17.78 -4.91 10.23
N ASP A 116 19.01 -5.37 10.32
CA ASP A 116 20.01 -4.70 11.16
C ASP A 116 20.40 -3.37 10.51
N PRO A 117 20.26 -2.22 11.21
CA PRO A 117 20.52 -0.91 10.63
C PRO A 117 22.01 -0.68 10.26
N LYS A 118 22.93 -1.47 10.80
CA LYS A 118 24.35 -1.41 10.46
C LYS A 118 24.71 -2.18 9.21
N VAL A 119 23.93 -3.21 8.88
CA VAL A 119 24.18 -4.12 7.75
C VAL A 119 23.29 -3.80 6.57
N GLY A 120 22.05 -3.35 6.85
CA GLY A 120 20.99 -3.16 5.86
C GLY A 120 20.38 -4.50 5.42
N LEU A 121 19.48 -4.44 4.45
CA LEU A 121 18.83 -5.61 3.88
C LEU A 121 19.85 -6.45 3.09
N THR A 122 19.93 -7.71 3.42
CA THR A 122 20.87 -8.65 2.78
C THR A 122 20.19 -9.46 1.67
N ALA A 123 20.98 -9.85 0.66
CA ALA A 123 20.49 -10.72 -0.42
C ALA A 123 20.00 -12.10 0.10
N PHE A 124 20.50 -12.55 1.25
CA PHE A 124 20.01 -13.76 1.92
C PHE A 124 18.56 -13.58 2.38
N GLN A 125 18.24 -12.46 3.04
CA GLN A 125 16.89 -12.17 3.51
C GLN A 125 15.91 -12.04 2.33
N CYS A 126 16.30 -11.37 1.24
CA CYS A 126 15.46 -11.28 0.05
C CYS A 126 15.13 -12.67 -0.53
N ARG A 127 16.10 -13.58 -0.58
CA ARG A 127 15.89 -14.97 -1.03
C ARG A 127 15.01 -15.75 -0.04
N LYS A 128 15.17 -15.53 1.26
CA LYS A 128 14.34 -16.16 2.29
C LYS A 128 12.87 -15.75 2.15
N VAL A 129 12.58 -14.47 1.88
CA VAL A 129 11.22 -13.99 1.56
C VAL A 129 10.65 -14.74 0.38
N ALA A 130 11.38 -14.78 -0.76
CA ALA A 130 10.92 -15.47 -1.96
C ALA A 130 10.71 -16.98 -1.73
N PHE A 131 11.54 -17.61 -0.93
CA PHE A 131 11.42 -19.01 -0.56
C PHE A 131 10.19 -19.29 0.31
N ASN A 132 9.97 -18.48 1.35
CA ASN A 132 8.83 -18.62 2.25
C ASN A 132 7.49 -18.37 1.54
N LEU A 133 7.47 -17.53 0.49
CA LEU A 133 6.30 -17.33 -0.39
C LEU A 133 6.10 -18.48 -1.39
N GLY A 134 6.91 -19.57 -1.31
CA GLY A 134 6.77 -20.75 -2.15
C GLY A 134 7.21 -20.55 -3.61
N LEU A 135 7.96 -19.49 -3.90
CA LEU A 135 8.35 -19.14 -5.26
C LEU A 135 9.58 -19.95 -5.74
N SER A 136 9.63 -20.19 -7.05
CA SER A 136 10.75 -20.86 -7.72
C SER A 136 11.05 -20.22 -9.08
N GLY A 137 12.09 -20.66 -9.75
CA GLY A 137 12.41 -20.26 -11.12
C GLY A 137 12.59 -18.76 -11.31
N THR A 138 11.88 -18.21 -12.30
CA THR A 138 11.90 -16.77 -12.65
C THR A 138 11.24 -15.94 -11.56
N ALA A 139 10.06 -16.34 -11.06
CA ALA A 139 9.34 -15.63 -10.02
C ALA A 139 10.18 -15.47 -8.73
N PHE A 140 10.95 -16.48 -8.35
CA PHE A 140 11.88 -16.38 -7.21
C PHE A 140 12.93 -15.28 -7.40
N LYS A 141 13.51 -15.18 -8.59
CA LYS A 141 14.52 -14.17 -8.91
C LYS A 141 13.91 -12.76 -8.95
N GLU A 142 12.73 -12.64 -9.55
CA GLU A 142 12.02 -11.37 -9.63
C GLU A 142 11.53 -10.90 -8.23
N MET A 143 11.02 -11.81 -7.38
CA MET A 143 10.67 -11.48 -6.01
C MET A 143 11.88 -11.02 -5.20
N THR A 144 13.03 -11.67 -5.36
CA THR A 144 14.28 -11.26 -4.69
C THR A 144 14.67 -9.82 -5.04
N LYS A 145 14.54 -9.43 -6.31
CA LYS A 145 14.78 -8.05 -6.77
C LYS A 145 13.72 -7.09 -6.23
N PHE A 146 12.45 -7.51 -6.25
CA PHE A 146 11.32 -6.71 -5.79
C PHE A 146 11.45 -6.34 -4.30
N VAL A 147 11.77 -7.31 -3.44
CA VAL A 147 11.99 -7.09 -2.01
C VAL A 147 13.10 -6.07 -1.77
N PHE A 148 14.21 -6.20 -2.50
CA PHE A 148 15.32 -5.25 -2.39
C PHE A 148 14.92 -3.84 -2.86
N ALA A 149 14.16 -3.75 -3.95
CA ALA A 149 13.67 -2.47 -4.48
C ALA A 149 12.68 -1.81 -3.52
N LEU A 150 11.76 -2.60 -2.95
CA LEU A 150 10.78 -2.11 -1.96
C LEU A 150 11.46 -1.53 -0.72
N TYR A 151 12.43 -2.26 -0.14
CA TYR A 151 13.17 -1.75 1.01
C TYR A 151 14.00 -0.52 0.66
N THR A 152 14.61 -0.50 -0.52
CA THR A 152 15.35 0.67 -1.00
C THR A 152 14.45 1.89 -1.17
N ALA A 153 13.24 1.70 -1.68
CA ALA A 153 12.25 2.76 -1.80
C ALA A 153 11.85 3.29 -0.41
N TYR A 154 11.49 2.39 0.52
CA TYR A 154 11.16 2.73 1.90
C TYR A 154 12.25 3.58 2.58
N ASP A 155 13.49 3.12 2.51
CA ASP A 155 14.64 3.77 3.14
C ASP A 155 14.95 5.14 2.52
N LYS A 156 14.95 5.23 1.18
CA LYS A 156 15.26 6.49 0.46
C LYS A 156 14.18 7.55 0.56
N THR A 157 12.94 7.17 0.80
CA THR A 157 11.81 8.10 0.92
C THR A 157 11.49 8.46 2.36
N ASP A 158 12.26 7.97 3.33
CA ASP A 158 11.96 8.11 4.75
C ASP A 158 10.51 7.76 5.07
N SER A 159 10.06 6.63 4.54
CA SER A 159 8.70 6.15 4.79
C SER A 159 8.57 5.57 6.19
N ALA A 160 7.45 5.84 6.86
CA ALA A 160 7.06 5.20 8.11
C ALA A 160 6.39 3.84 7.86
N LEU A 161 5.73 3.72 6.71
CA LEU A 161 5.12 2.48 6.19
C LEU A 161 5.21 2.48 4.67
N PHE A 162 5.58 1.34 4.10
CA PHE A 162 5.46 1.09 2.67
C PHE A 162 4.80 -0.28 2.49
N GLU A 163 3.51 -0.30 2.17
CA GLU A 163 2.70 -1.51 2.04
C GLU A 163 2.31 -1.71 0.59
N ILE A 164 2.45 -2.94 0.11
CA ILE A 164 1.97 -3.41 -1.19
C ILE A 164 0.99 -4.55 -0.94
N ASN A 165 -0.27 -4.33 -1.30
CA ASN A 165 -1.34 -5.31 -1.10
C ASN A 165 -2.41 -5.22 -2.21
N PRO A 166 -2.41 -6.17 -3.18
CA PRO A 166 -1.47 -7.29 -3.29
C PRO A 166 -0.16 -6.98 -4.04
N VAL A 167 0.88 -7.77 -3.74
CA VAL A 167 1.98 -8.04 -4.65
C VAL A 167 1.55 -9.21 -5.53
N LEU A 168 1.53 -9.04 -6.83
CA LEU A 168 1.09 -10.06 -7.78
C LEU A 168 2.26 -10.77 -8.42
N LYS A 169 2.25 -12.10 -8.35
CA LYS A 169 2.97 -12.95 -9.31
C LYS A 169 2.08 -13.13 -10.53
N THR A 170 2.48 -12.58 -11.65
CA THR A 170 1.74 -12.65 -12.92
C THR A 170 1.90 -14.03 -13.57
N SER A 171 1.05 -14.29 -14.58
CA SER A 171 1.06 -15.54 -15.33
C SER A 171 2.30 -15.76 -16.22
N ASP A 172 3.18 -14.76 -16.35
CA ASP A 172 4.51 -14.85 -16.99
C ASP A 172 5.66 -14.71 -15.96
N ASP A 173 5.38 -15.05 -14.68
CA ASP A 173 6.32 -15.08 -13.56
C ASP A 173 6.99 -13.75 -13.21
N LYS A 174 6.42 -12.61 -13.61
CA LYS A 174 6.84 -11.31 -13.12
C LYS A 174 6.25 -11.02 -11.74
N ILE A 175 6.88 -10.14 -10.99
CA ILE A 175 6.37 -9.65 -9.71
C ILE A 175 6.00 -8.17 -9.88
N MET A 176 4.77 -7.84 -9.53
CA MET A 176 4.22 -6.50 -9.73
C MET A 176 3.50 -5.98 -8.48
N ALA A 177 3.65 -4.70 -8.20
CA ALA A 177 2.82 -4.00 -7.23
C ALA A 177 1.48 -3.66 -7.88
N VAL A 178 0.38 -4.22 -7.35
CA VAL A 178 -0.97 -3.91 -7.86
C VAL A 178 -1.54 -2.69 -7.17
N ASP A 179 -1.32 -2.58 -5.87
CA ASP A 179 -1.68 -1.41 -5.09
C ASP A 179 -0.62 -1.11 -4.04
N ALA A 180 -0.47 0.17 -3.70
CA ALA A 180 0.49 0.63 -2.70
C ALA A 180 -0.14 1.63 -1.75
N LYS A 181 0.20 1.49 -0.46
CA LYS A 181 -0.10 2.47 0.58
C LYS A 181 1.23 2.89 1.22
N VAL A 182 1.53 4.16 1.10
CA VAL A 182 2.79 4.73 1.61
C VAL A 182 2.48 5.82 2.61
N SER A 183 3.08 5.72 3.79
CA SER A 183 3.08 6.80 4.79
C SER A 183 4.50 7.33 4.92
N LEU A 184 4.68 8.60 4.64
CA LEU A 184 5.96 9.29 4.76
C LEU A 184 6.15 9.77 6.20
N ASP A 185 7.40 9.78 6.68
CA ASP A 185 7.71 10.42 7.97
C ASP A 185 7.65 11.93 7.80
N ALA A 186 6.65 12.57 8.42
CA ALA A 186 6.49 14.02 8.38
C ALA A 186 7.71 14.78 8.91
N ASN A 187 8.46 14.18 9.85
CA ASN A 187 9.68 14.77 10.37
C ASN A 187 10.85 14.79 9.37
N ALA A 188 10.76 13.99 8.30
CA ALA A 188 11.77 13.92 7.24
C ALA A 188 11.43 14.76 6.01
N LEU A 189 10.24 15.34 5.92
CA LEU A 189 9.79 16.10 4.74
C LEU A 189 10.66 17.32 4.41
N PHE A 190 11.41 17.86 5.38
CA PHE A 190 12.35 18.97 5.12
C PHE A 190 13.41 18.61 4.06
N ARG A 191 13.73 17.34 3.87
CA ARG A 191 14.67 16.84 2.86
C ARG A 191 13.99 16.22 1.62
N HIS A 192 12.65 16.14 1.61
CA HIS A 192 11.82 15.65 0.52
C HIS A 192 10.80 16.71 0.10
N LYS A 193 11.29 17.84 -0.40
CA LYS A 193 10.43 18.99 -0.74
C LYS A 193 9.42 18.68 -1.84
N ASP A 194 9.77 17.80 -2.76
CA ASP A 194 8.91 17.28 -3.82
C ASP A 194 7.71 16.49 -3.27
N PHE A 195 7.84 15.84 -2.13
CA PHE A 195 6.74 15.12 -1.50
C PHE A 195 5.73 16.03 -0.79
N ILE A 196 6.14 17.23 -0.39
CA ILE A 196 5.23 18.22 0.23
C ILE A 196 4.13 18.60 -0.78
N GLU A 197 4.47 18.67 -2.07
CA GLU A 197 3.53 19.01 -3.14
C GLU A 197 2.49 17.89 -3.42
N LEU A 198 2.77 16.66 -2.97
CA LEU A 198 1.86 15.52 -3.12
C LEU A 198 0.78 15.47 -2.03
N ARG A 199 0.89 16.30 -0.99
CA ARG A 199 -0.08 16.34 0.10
C ARG A 199 -1.46 16.77 -0.40
N ASP A 200 -2.48 15.95 -0.14
CA ASP A 200 -3.87 16.28 -0.44
C ASP A 200 -4.63 16.57 0.85
N THR A 201 -4.71 17.83 1.22
CA THR A 201 -5.38 18.29 2.45
C THR A 201 -6.88 18.01 2.46
N ARG A 202 -7.50 17.70 1.31
CA ARG A 202 -8.93 17.32 1.23
C ARG A 202 -9.19 15.95 1.87
N GLU A 203 -8.17 15.12 2.00
CA GLU A 203 -8.22 13.79 2.60
C GLU A 203 -7.92 13.80 4.11
N GLU A 204 -7.48 14.94 4.65
CA GLU A 204 -7.09 15.12 6.05
C GLU A 204 -8.24 15.71 6.89
N ASP A 205 -8.15 15.63 8.22
CA ASP A 205 -9.10 16.34 9.10
C ASP A 205 -8.86 17.85 8.99
N PRO A 206 -9.88 18.65 8.72
CA PRO A 206 -9.72 20.11 8.56
C PRO A 206 -9.09 20.80 9.76
N THR A 207 -9.32 20.29 10.97
CA THR A 207 -8.74 20.86 12.21
C THR A 207 -7.25 20.57 12.31
N GLU A 208 -6.81 19.40 11.83
CA GLU A 208 -5.39 19.05 11.76
C GLU A 208 -4.66 19.88 10.71
N VAL A 209 -5.32 20.13 9.57
CA VAL A 209 -4.81 21.02 8.51
C VAL A 209 -4.65 22.44 9.04
N GLU A 210 -5.69 23.00 9.70
CA GLU A 210 -5.66 24.32 10.29
C GLU A 210 -4.54 24.46 11.34
N ALA A 211 -4.41 23.49 12.25
CA ALA A 211 -3.34 23.47 13.25
C ALA A 211 -1.95 23.48 12.58
N GLY A 212 -1.77 22.76 11.49
CA GLY A 212 -0.54 22.71 10.72
C GLY A 212 -0.13 24.07 10.12
N GLU A 213 -1.08 24.93 9.75
CA GLU A 213 -0.81 26.30 9.27
C GLU A 213 -0.16 27.17 10.33
N TYR A 214 -0.41 26.88 11.61
CA TYR A 214 0.21 27.56 12.77
C TYR A 214 1.47 26.84 13.29
N GLY A 215 1.94 25.81 12.57
CA GLY A 215 3.10 25.00 12.99
C GLY A 215 2.85 24.13 14.22
N LEU A 216 1.58 23.81 14.50
CA LEU A 216 1.16 22.96 15.61
C LEU A 216 0.96 21.51 15.14
N ASN A 217 1.33 20.56 15.98
CA ASN A 217 0.96 19.17 15.82
C ASN A 217 -0.36 18.92 16.55
N PHE A 218 -1.39 18.57 15.83
CA PHE A 218 -2.70 18.25 16.36
C PHE A 218 -3.15 16.89 15.85
N VAL A 219 -3.65 16.04 16.73
CA VAL A 219 -4.22 14.75 16.39
C VAL A 219 -5.61 14.68 16.99
N LYS A 220 -6.61 14.58 16.15
CA LYS A 220 -8.00 14.44 16.56
C LYS A 220 -8.32 12.97 16.83
N LEU A 221 -8.71 12.67 18.05
CA LEU A 221 -9.14 11.36 18.50
C LEU A 221 -10.63 11.38 18.85
N ASP A 222 -11.26 10.21 18.84
CA ASP A 222 -12.63 10.03 19.32
C ASP A 222 -12.63 9.94 20.84
N GLY A 223 -12.85 11.07 21.52
CA GLY A 223 -12.85 11.15 22.98
C GLY A 223 -13.27 12.51 23.49
N ASN A 224 -13.41 12.62 24.80
CA ASN A 224 -13.80 13.83 25.52
C ASN A 224 -12.68 14.41 26.41
N VAL A 225 -11.46 13.90 26.26
CA VAL A 225 -10.27 14.38 26.99
C VAL A 225 -9.24 14.87 25.98
N GLY A 226 -8.79 16.12 26.16
CA GLY A 226 -7.68 16.71 25.40
C GLY A 226 -6.38 16.63 26.21
N CYS A 227 -5.27 16.32 25.53
CA CYS A 227 -3.92 16.43 26.08
C CYS A 227 -3.16 17.49 25.27
N MET A 228 -2.55 18.42 25.97
CA MET A 228 -1.71 19.48 25.38
C MET A 228 -0.33 19.46 26.03
N VAL A 229 0.73 19.47 25.22
CA VAL A 229 2.13 19.40 25.65
C VAL A 229 2.89 20.60 25.11
#